data_91619e7eb92f670bf777dec909369870
#
_entry.id   91619e7eb92f670bf777dec909369870
#
_cell.length_a   1.000
_cell.length_b   1.000
_cell.length_c   1.000
_cell.angle_alpha   90.00
_cell.angle_beta   90.00
_cell.angle_gamma   90.00
#
_symmetry.space_group_name_H-M   'P 1'
#
loop_
_entity.id
_entity.type
_entity.pdbx_description
1 polymer ?
#
loop_
_entity_poly.entity_id
_entity_poly.type
_entity_poly.pdbx_seq_one_letter_code
_entity_poly.pdbx_strand_id
1 'polypeptide(L)'
;MVSSEDFYLRTNNVSHMKVVITGGCGFIGSNLAHELVDENEVVVIDDLSTGRLENNGDLLDNENYRFVKGSITDLDLLKQIFDGARYVFHQAAIPSVPRSIKDPAKTNEVNISGTLNVLIAAADNNVTKVVYASSSSVYGDTPVLPKEESMVPNPLSPYAVSKLTGEYYCKVVTEIYGLKTTSLRYFNVYGPRQDPSSEYAAVIPKFITKALDRESPIIYGDGEQTRDFTFVKDVVSANILAAKSSETGIFNIGGGKRVSINELAETIIKASGTGTDPGLTHVEPRDGDVKHSLADISRAESIIGYKPSYTLDDGLKETIGWFIE
;
A
#
# COMPACT_ATOMS: atom_id res chain seq x y z
N MET A 1 42.87 -26.31 -5.64
CA MET A 1 42.85 -24.87 -5.32
C MET A 1 42.01 -24.21 -6.38
N VAL A 2 40.80 -23.84 -6.07
CA VAL A 2 39.89 -23.10 -6.96
C VAL A 2 40.36 -21.65 -6.90
N SER A 3 40.62 -21.02 -8.06
CA SER A 3 41.16 -19.67 -8.12
C SER A 3 40.16 -18.66 -7.60
N SER A 4 40.67 -17.57 -7.00
CA SER A 4 39.85 -16.46 -6.49
C SER A 4 38.97 -15.80 -7.57
N GLU A 5 39.31 -15.95 -8.85
CA GLU A 5 38.51 -15.48 -9.99
C GLU A 5 37.24 -16.34 -10.22
N ASP A 6 37.32 -17.67 -10.00
CA ASP A 6 36.16 -18.55 -10.10
C ASP A 6 35.12 -18.34 -8.99
N PHE A 7 35.55 -17.79 -7.85
CA PHE A 7 34.66 -17.44 -6.74
C PHE A 7 33.93 -16.11 -7.02
N TYR A 8 34.61 -15.14 -7.63
CA TYR A 8 34.04 -13.84 -8.03
C TYR A 8 33.03 -13.95 -9.19
N LEU A 9 33.23 -14.89 -10.12
CA LEU A 9 32.31 -15.13 -11.24
C LEU A 9 31.06 -15.88 -10.84
N ARG A 10 31.04 -16.55 -9.68
CA ARG A 10 29.84 -17.22 -9.14
C ARG A 10 28.93 -16.32 -8.29
N THR A 11 29.36 -15.11 -7.92
CA THR A 11 28.59 -14.17 -7.12
C THR A 11 27.85 -13.10 -7.94
N ASN A 12 28.06 -13.04 -9.26
CA ASN A 12 27.46 -12.03 -10.14
C ASN A 12 26.29 -12.56 -11.02
N ASN A 13 25.70 -13.72 -10.70
CA ASN A 13 24.40 -14.09 -11.24
C ASN A 13 23.31 -13.77 -10.20
N VAL A 14 23.10 -12.50 -9.87
CA VAL A 14 21.79 -12.02 -9.41
C VAL A 14 20.89 -12.13 -10.65
N SER A 15 20.19 -13.24 -10.77
CA SER A 15 19.20 -13.40 -11.83
C SER A 15 18.16 -12.30 -11.62
N HIS A 16 18.16 -11.28 -12.50
CA HIS A 16 17.09 -10.30 -12.56
C HIS A 16 15.75 -11.05 -12.65
N MET A 17 14.98 -11.00 -11.58
CA MET A 17 13.68 -11.67 -11.55
C MET A 17 12.64 -10.71 -12.14
N LYS A 18 11.79 -11.24 -13.00
CA LYS A 18 10.63 -10.47 -13.44
C LYS A 18 9.62 -10.37 -12.31
N VAL A 19 9.28 -9.15 -11.94
CA VAL A 19 8.22 -8.84 -10.97
C VAL A 19 7.15 -7.99 -11.65
N VAL A 20 5.88 -8.23 -11.31
CA VAL A 20 4.78 -7.44 -11.85
C VAL A 20 4.10 -6.68 -10.71
N ILE A 21 3.84 -5.40 -10.93
CA ILE A 21 3.13 -4.53 -10.00
C ILE A 21 1.85 -4.05 -10.69
N THR A 22 0.70 -4.52 -10.23
CA THR A 22 -0.58 -3.96 -10.68
C THR A 22 -0.90 -2.71 -9.88
N GLY A 23 -1.41 -1.65 -10.50
CA GLY A 23 -1.59 -0.36 -9.85
C GLY A 23 -0.25 0.34 -9.55
N GLY A 24 0.77 0.08 -10.37
CA GLY A 24 2.13 0.55 -10.11
C GLY A 24 2.37 2.02 -10.39
N CYS A 25 1.40 2.75 -10.97
CA CYS A 25 1.43 4.22 -11.06
C CYS A 25 0.70 4.90 -9.88
N GLY A 26 0.10 4.11 -8.98
CA GLY A 26 -0.48 4.60 -7.73
C GLY A 26 0.58 4.88 -6.67
N PHE A 27 0.13 5.39 -5.53
CA PHE A 27 0.99 5.79 -4.41
C PHE A 27 1.93 4.66 -3.93
N ILE A 28 1.39 3.52 -3.46
CA ILE A 28 2.22 2.43 -2.93
C ILE A 28 2.95 1.70 -4.07
N GLY A 29 2.26 1.47 -5.19
CA GLY A 29 2.82 0.75 -6.33
C GLY A 29 4.04 1.43 -6.96
N SER A 30 4.05 2.76 -7.05
CA SER A 30 5.21 3.51 -7.55
C SER A 30 6.40 3.45 -6.60
N ASN A 31 6.18 3.52 -5.28
CA ASN A 31 7.25 3.34 -4.30
C ASN A 31 7.84 1.91 -4.36
N LEU A 32 7.02 0.88 -4.62
CA LEU A 32 7.49 -0.48 -4.88
C LEU A 32 8.31 -0.57 -6.17
N ALA A 33 7.89 0.09 -7.25
CA ALA A 33 8.61 0.09 -8.52
C ALA A 33 10.02 0.67 -8.35
N HIS A 34 10.14 1.82 -7.66
CA HIS A 34 11.43 2.45 -7.40
C HIS A 34 12.37 1.57 -6.55
N GLU A 35 11.83 0.87 -5.55
CA GLU A 35 12.65 0.01 -4.69
C GLU A 35 13.12 -1.26 -5.41
N LEU A 36 12.37 -1.75 -6.38
CA LEU A 36 12.64 -3.05 -7.00
C LEU A 36 13.41 -2.97 -8.31
N VAL A 37 13.44 -1.82 -8.99
CA VAL A 37 13.94 -1.69 -10.37
C VAL A 37 15.44 -1.91 -10.52
N ASP A 38 16.22 -1.61 -9.48
CA ASP A 38 17.68 -1.76 -9.53
C ASP A 38 18.13 -3.23 -9.58
N GLU A 39 17.32 -4.14 -9.04
CA GLU A 39 17.66 -5.56 -8.91
C GLU A 39 16.76 -6.49 -9.74
N ASN A 40 15.68 -5.98 -10.37
CA ASN A 40 14.66 -6.81 -11.02
C ASN A 40 14.17 -6.19 -12.33
N GLU A 41 13.66 -7.02 -13.24
CA GLU A 41 12.79 -6.56 -14.31
C GLU A 41 11.41 -6.22 -13.73
N VAL A 42 11.07 -4.94 -13.66
CA VAL A 42 9.82 -4.44 -13.11
C VAL A 42 8.83 -4.13 -14.22
N VAL A 43 7.73 -4.85 -14.27
CA VAL A 43 6.62 -4.57 -15.17
C VAL A 43 5.45 -3.98 -14.38
N VAL A 44 5.08 -2.77 -14.71
CA VAL A 44 3.94 -2.07 -14.10
C VAL A 44 2.75 -2.10 -15.04
N ILE A 45 1.58 -2.53 -14.53
CA ILE A 45 0.29 -2.36 -15.22
C ILE A 45 -0.60 -1.41 -14.44
N ASP A 46 -1.14 -0.38 -15.11
CA ASP A 46 -2.04 0.62 -14.55
C ASP A 46 -2.94 1.20 -15.64
N ASP A 47 -4.22 1.41 -15.34
CA ASP A 47 -5.16 2.03 -16.27
C ASP A 47 -5.18 3.57 -16.17
N LEU A 48 -4.43 4.12 -15.20
CA LEU A 48 -4.34 5.54 -14.87
C LEU A 48 -5.67 6.17 -14.42
N SER A 49 -6.61 5.36 -13.94
CA SER A 49 -7.88 5.86 -13.40
C SER A 49 -7.72 6.63 -12.08
N THR A 50 -6.71 6.29 -11.31
CA THR A 50 -6.32 6.96 -10.06
C THR A 50 -4.81 7.12 -9.93
N GLY A 51 -4.02 6.29 -10.61
CA GLY A 51 -2.58 6.39 -10.70
C GLY A 51 -2.14 7.51 -11.65
N ARG A 52 -0.90 7.97 -11.48
CA ARG A 52 -0.28 9.00 -12.31
C ARG A 52 1.03 8.48 -12.88
N LEU A 53 1.22 8.57 -14.19
CA LEU A 53 2.44 8.08 -14.83
C LEU A 53 3.68 8.85 -14.32
N GLU A 54 3.49 10.12 -13.96
CA GLU A 54 4.52 11.00 -13.42
C GLU A 54 5.14 10.46 -12.12
N ASN A 55 4.42 9.62 -11.37
CA ASN A 55 4.98 8.94 -10.19
C ASN A 55 6.17 8.02 -10.51
N ASN A 56 6.29 7.60 -11.77
CA ASN A 56 7.38 6.77 -12.29
C ASN A 56 8.11 7.46 -13.46
N GLY A 57 8.02 8.79 -13.56
CA GLY A 57 8.58 9.54 -14.69
C GLY A 57 10.07 9.32 -14.89
N ASP A 58 10.81 9.25 -13.79
CA ASP A 58 12.24 8.98 -13.75
C ASP A 58 12.63 7.53 -14.07
N LEU A 59 11.69 6.59 -14.03
CA LEU A 59 11.89 5.19 -14.38
C LEU A 59 11.63 4.86 -15.85
N LEU A 60 11.00 5.76 -16.61
CA LEU A 60 10.56 5.47 -17.99
C LEU A 60 11.71 5.14 -18.94
N ASP A 61 12.91 5.69 -18.68
CA ASP A 61 14.11 5.43 -19.47
C ASP A 61 15.00 4.32 -18.85
N ASN A 62 14.57 3.69 -17.75
CA ASN A 62 15.30 2.59 -17.13
C ASN A 62 15.04 1.28 -17.87
N GLU A 63 16.10 0.59 -18.32
CA GLU A 63 16.02 -0.66 -19.09
C GLU A 63 15.33 -1.81 -18.34
N ASN A 64 15.31 -1.76 -17.01
CA ASN A 64 14.66 -2.76 -16.16
C ASN A 64 13.18 -2.41 -15.87
N TYR A 65 12.68 -1.26 -16.35
CA TYR A 65 11.32 -0.81 -16.09
C TYR A 65 10.47 -0.86 -17.35
N ARG A 66 9.27 -1.41 -17.24
CA ARG A 66 8.29 -1.41 -18.33
C ARG A 66 6.91 -1.02 -17.82
N PHE A 67 6.35 0.04 -18.38
CA PHE A 67 4.96 0.42 -18.18
C PHE A 67 4.04 -0.19 -19.24
N VAL A 68 2.92 -0.76 -18.79
CA VAL A 68 1.82 -1.25 -19.64
C VAL A 68 0.53 -0.57 -19.22
N LYS A 69 -0.05 0.24 -20.11
CA LYS A 69 -1.36 0.82 -19.86
C LYS A 69 -2.45 -0.22 -20.04
N GLY A 70 -3.15 -0.57 -18.97
CA GLY A 70 -4.20 -1.58 -18.99
C GLY A 70 -4.89 -1.78 -17.65
N SER A 71 -6.03 -2.43 -17.68
CA SER A 71 -6.85 -2.70 -16.49
C SER A 71 -6.69 -4.14 -16.02
N ILE A 72 -6.76 -4.34 -14.69
CA ILE A 72 -6.84 -5.68 -14.10
C ILE A 72 -8.15 -6.43 -14.43
N THR A 73 -9.11 -5.75 -15.03
CA THR A 73 -10.33 -6.40 -15.54
C THR A 73 -10.12 -7.13 -16.88
N ASP A 74 -8.98 -6.89 -17.55
CA ASP A 74 -8.58 -7.57 -18.78
C ASP A 74 -7.72 -8.80 -18.46
N LEU A 75 -8.36 -9.96 -18.37
CA LEU A 75 -7.71 -11.23 -18.04
C LEU A 75 -6.66 -11.66 -19.09
N ASP A 76 -6.94 -11.45 -20.37
CA ASP A 76 -6.03 -11.88 -21.43
C ASP A 76 -4.75 -11.05 -21.42
N LEU A 77 -4.86 -9.74 -21.18
CA LEU A 77 -3.71 -8.87 -20.99
C LEU A 77 -2.88 -9.30 -19.75
N LEU A 78 -3.54 -9.59 -18.63
CA LEU A 78 -2.84 -10.06 -17.42
C LEU A 78 -2.09 -11.36 -17.68
N LYS A 79 -2.67 -12.34 -18.39
CA LYS A 79 -1.99 -13.59 -18.74
C LYS A 79 -0.73 -13.35 -19.57
N GLN A 80 -0.76 -12.41 -20.51
CA GLN A 80 0.43 -12.06 -21.31
C GLN A 80 1.51 -11.37 -20.47
N ILE A 81 1.11 -10.47 -19.56
CA ILE A 81 2.05 -9.71 -18.73
C ILE A 81 2.71 -10.61 -17.68
N PHE A 82 1.97 -11.58 -17.13
CA PHE A 82 2.47 -12.44 -16.05
C PHE A 82 3.35 -13.61 -16.54
N ASP A 83 3.45 -13.81 -17.85
CA ASP A 83 4.36 -14.81 -18.40
C ASP A 83 5.81 -14.56 -17.92
N GLY A 84 6.41 -15.58 -17.30
CA GLY A 84 7.74 -15.52 -16.68
C GLY A 84 7.86 -14.70 -15.39
N ALA A 85 6.76 -14.15 -14.85
CA ALA A 85 6.80 -13.40 -13.61
C ALA A 85 7.06 -14.30 -12.39
N ARG A 86 8.01 -13.90 -11.56
CA ARG A 86 8.31 -14.58 -10.29
C ARG A 86 7.33 -14.17 -9.20
N TYR A 87 7.11 -12.86 -9.04
CA TYR A 87 6.23 -12.28 -8.03
C TYR A 87 5.25 -11.31 -8.66
N VAL A 88 4.05 -11.25 -8.09
CA VAL A 88 3.04 -10.25 -8.41
C VAL A 88 2.70 -9.46 -7.14
N PHE A 89 2.90 -8.14 -7.17
CA PHE A 89 2.46 -7.21 -6.14
C PHE A 89 1.14 -6.58 -6.60
N HIS A 90 0.04 -7.04 -6.01
CA HIS A 90 -1.29 -6.61 -6.42
C HIS A 90 -1.74 -5.40 -5.59
N GLN A 91 -1.40 -4.19 -6.11
CA GLN A 91 -1.75 -2.91 -5.49
C GLN A 91 -2.96 -2.24 -6.17
N ALA A 92 -3.34 -2.67 -7.39
CA ALA A 92 -4.44 -2.09 -8.14
C ALA A 92 -5.77 -2.24 -7.40
N ALA A 93 -6.45 -1.13 -7.18
CA ALA A 93 -7.80 -1.06 -6.65
C ALA A 93 -8.37 0.35 -6.88
N ILE A 94 -9.68 0.48 -6.93
CA ILE A 94 -10.32 1.76 -6.68
C ILE A 94 -10.27 2.00 -5.16
N PRO A 95 -9.42 2.94 -4.68
CA PRO A 95 -9.28 3.22 -3.26
C PRO A 95 -10.43 4.10 -2.76
N SER A 96 -10.57 4.22 -1.44
CA SER A 96 -11.45 5.16 -0.76
C SER A 96 -12.86 4.64 -0.47
N VAL A 97 -13.22 4.71 0.80
CA VAL A 97 -14.57 4.39 1.30
C VAL A 97 -15.64 5.28 0.62
N PRO A 98 -15.51 6.62 0.57
CA PRO A 98 -16.52 7.46 -0.05
C PRO A 98 -16.74 7.18 -1.55
N ARG A 99 -15.67 6.89 -2.32
CA ARG A 99 -15.82 6.49 -3.73
C ARG A 99 -16.63 5.20 -3.86
N SER A 100 -16.36 4.22 -3.01
CA SER A 100 -17.06 2.94 -3.05
C SER A 100 -18.56 3.04 -2.70
N ILE A 101 -18.91 4.00 -1.86
CA ILE A 101 -20.33 4.29 -1.55
C ILE A 101 -21.01 4.97 -2.75
N LYS A 102 -20.31 5.88 -3.42
CA LYS A 102 -20.82 6.60 -4.61
C LYS A 102 -21.00 5.66 -5.81
N ASP A 103 -20.08 4.73 -6.02
CA ASP A 103 -20.12 3.76 -7.13
C ASP A 103 -19.66 2.36 -6.64
N PRO A 104 -20.57 1.63 -5.97
CA PRO A 104 -20.27 0.27 -5.49
C PRO A 104 -20.11 -0.75 -6.62
N ALA A 105 -20.81 -0.57 -7.76
CA ALA A 105 -20.72 -1.48 -8.89
C ALA A 105 -19.32 -1.45 -9.53
N LYS A 106 -18.79 -0.24 -9.77
CA LYS A 106 -17.43 -0.09 -10.30
C LYS A 106 -16.39 -0.58 -9.31
N THR A 107 -16.58 -0.32 -8.00
CA THR A 107 -15.70 -0.84 -6.96
C THR A 107 -15.68 -2.38 -6.96
N ASN A 108 -16.86 -3.02 -7.08
CA ASN A 108 -16.96 -4.47 -7.18
C ASN A 108 -16.28 -5.02 -8.43
N GLU A 109 -16.53 -4.43 -9.59
CA GLU A 109 -15.93 -4.83 -10.86
C GLU A 109 -14.38 -4.83 -10.78
N VAL A 110 -13.80 -3.73 -10.33
CA VAL A 110 -12.34 -3.58 -10.29
C VAL A 110 -11.74 -4.37 -9.12
N ASN A 111 -12.22 -4.15 -7.89
CA ASN A 111 -11.55 -4.68 -6.71
C ASN A 111 -11.85 -6.16 -6.46
N ILE A 112 -12.98 -6.70 -6.92
CA ILE A 112 -13.33 -8.11 -6.73
C ILE A 112 -13.04 -8.89 -8.01
N SER A 113 -13.70 -8.57 -9.12
CA SER A 113 -13.52 -9.31 -10.37
C SER A 113 -12.08 -9.13 -10.91
N GLY A 114 -11.54 -7.90 -10.83
CA GLY A 114 -10.15 -7.65 -11.20
C GLY A 114 -9.14 -8.41 -10.34
N THR A 115 -9.34 -8.48 -9.01
CA THR A 115 -8.50 -9.30 -8.13
C THR A 115 -8.58 -10.78 -8.49
N LEU A 116 -9.78 -11.30 -8.80
CA LEU A 116 -9.92 -12.69 -9.24
C LEU A 116 -9.17 -12.94 -10.55
N ASN A 117 -9.23 -12.03 -11.52
CA ASN A 117 -8.45 -12.12 -12.77
C ASN A 117 -6.94 -12.15 -12.50
N VAL A 118 -6.44 -11.32 -11.60
CA VAL A 118 -5.03 -11.31 -11.18
C VAL A 118 -4.63 -12.69 -10.62
N LEU A 119 -5.44 -13.28 -9.76
CA LEU A 119 -5.16 -14.58 -9.17
C LEU A 119 -5.22 -15.71 -10.21
N ILE A 120 -6.18 -15.68 -11.14
CA ILE A 120 -6.27 -16.66 -12.25
C ILE A 120 -5.02 -16.53 -13.15
N ALA A 121 -4.70 -15.33 -13.60
CA ALA A 121 -3.53 -15.10 -14.43
C ALA A 121 -2.23 -15.53 -13.75
N ALA A 122 -2.09 -15.30 -12.45
CA ALA A 122 -0.94 -15.71 -11.67
C ALA A 122 -0.83 -17.24 -11.55
N ALA A 123 -1.96 -17.92 -11.34
CA ALA A 123 -2.00 -19.38 -11.28
C ALA A 123 -1.67 -20.01 -12.65
N ASP A 124 -2.26 -19.51 -13.72
CA ASP A 124 -2.03 -19.98 -15.10
C ASP A 124 -0.57 -19.83 -15.54
N ASN A 125 0.13 -18.82 -15.04
CA ASN A 125 1.54 -18.51 -15.35
C ASN A 125 2.54 -19.08 -14.33
N ASN A 126 2.08 -19.90 -13.38
CA ASN A 126 2.95 -20.48 -12.34
C ASN A 126 3.74 -19.42 -11.55
N VAL A 127 3.15 -18.25 -11.31
CA VAL A 127 3.74 -17.20 -10.44
C VAL A 127 4.04 -17.81 -9.08
N THR A 128 5.25 -17.55 -8.57
CA THR A 128 5.68 -18.13 -7.29
C THR A 128 4.84 -17.61 -6.13
N LYS A 129 4.48 -16.32 -6.14
CA LYS A 129 3.67 -15.72 -5.08
C LYS A 129 3.00 -14.43 -5.52
N VAL A 130 1.78 -14.22 -5.00
CA VAL A 130 1.04 -12.96 -5.08
C VAL A 130 1.00 -12.31 -3.69
N VAL A 131 1.40 -11.05 -3.60
CA VAL A 131 1.22 -10.21 -2.41
C VAL A 131 0.07 -9.25 -2.68
N TYR A 132 -1.01 -9.40 -1.91
CA TYR A 132 -2.25 -8.67 -2.07
C TYR A 132 -2.37 -7.51 -1.07
N ALA A 133 -2.62 -6.31 -1.57
CA ALA A 133 -2.90 -5.13 -0.78
C ALA A 133 -4.32 -5.19 -0.20
N SER A 134 -4.45 -5.67 1.02
CA SER A 134 -5.67 -5.57 1.82
C SER A 134 -5.70 -4.26 2.61
N SER A 135 -6.57 -4.13 3.59
CA SER A 135 -6.81 -2.89 4.33
C SER A 135 -7.28 -3.16 5.75
N SER A 136 -6.88 -2.32 6.68
CA SER A 136 -7.45 -2.29 8.05
C SER A 136 -8.95 -1.99 8.09
N SER A 137 -9.52 -1.45 7.01
CA SER A 137 -10.96 -1.20 6.89
C SER A 137 -11.83 -2.46 7.02
N VAL A 138 -11.24 -3.65 6.82
CA VAL A 138 -11.94 -4.95 7.00
C VAL A 138 -12.39 -5.18 8.44
N TYR A 139 -11.73 -4.55 9.43
CA TYR A 139 -12.10 -4.66 10.85
C TYR A 139 -13.35 -3.87 11.22
N GLY A 140 -13.70 -2.85 10.42
CA GLY A 140 -14.80 -1.92 10.74
C GLY A 140 -14.54 -1.12 12.03
N ASP A 141 -15.63 -0.73 12.68
CA ASP A 141 -15.60 0.06 13.91
C ASP A 141 -15.77 -0.84 15.15
N THR A 142 -14.81 -1.74 15.39
CA THR A 142 -14.78 -2.51 16.63
C THR A 142 -13.99 -1.76 17.71
N PRO A 143 -14.45 -1.68 18.98
CA PRO A 143 -13.76 -0.96 20.05
C PRO A 143 -12.49 -1.67 20.53
N VAL A 144 -12.30 -2.94 20.17
CA VAL A 144 -11.16 -3.74 20.64
C VAL A 144 -9.88 -3.29 19.95
N LEU A 145 -8.84 -3.03 20.75
CA LEU A 145 -7.50 -2.63 20.32
C LEU A 145 -6.43 -3.40 21.12
N PRO A 146 -5.27 -3.69 20.52
CA PRO A 146 -4.95 -3.52 19.09
C PRO A 146 -5.78 -4.46 18.19
N LYS A 147 -5.82 -4.17 16.87
CA LYS A 147 -6.47 -5.05 15.88
C LYS A 147 -5.58 -6.23 15.59
N GLU A 148 -6.12 -7.42 15.76
CA GLU A 148 -5.44 -8.70 15.50
C GLU A 148 -6.07 -9.41 14.29
N GLU A 149 -5.28 -10.16 13.52
CA GLU A 149 -5.75 -10.88 12.34
C GLU A 149 -6.78 -11.97 12.65
N SER A 150 -6.82 -12.45 13.90
CA SER A 150 -7.79 -13.42 14.42
C SER A 150 -9.20 -12.85 14.63
N MET A 151 -9.35 -11.53 14.66
CA MET A 151 -10.66 -10.88 14.84
C MET A 151 -11.59 -11.16 13.67
N VAL A 152 -12.87 -11.36 13.98
CA VAL A 152 -13.91 -11.50 12.96
C VAL A 152 -14.05 -10.18 12.22
N PRO A 153 -13.85 -10.17 10.87
CA PRO A 153 -14.02 -8.96 10.08
C PRO A 153 -15.45 -8.42 10.15
N ASN A 154 -15.59 -7.09 10.18
CA ASN A 154 -16.86 -6.39 10.18
C ASN A 154 -16.83 -5.21 9.20
N PRO A 155 -16.76 -5.45 7.86
CA PRO A 155 -16.62 -4.39 6.87
C PRO A 155 -17.85 -3.50 6.83
N LEU A 156 -17.65 -2.17 6.89
CA LEU A 156 -18.72 -1.16 6.94
C LEU A 156 -18.86 -0.36 5.62
N SER A 157 -18.21 -0.78 4.55
CA SER A 157 -18.28 -0.11 3.25
C SER A 157 -18.05 -1.09 2.09
N PRO A 158 -18.53 -0.77 0.87
CA PRO A 158 -18.24 -1.59 -0.31
C PRO A 158 -16.73 -1.78 -0.55
N TYR A 159 -15.91 -0.76 -0.26
CA TYR A 159 -14.46 -0.88 -0.31
C TYR A 159 -13.94 -1.95 0.68
N ALA A 160 -14.36 -1.90 1.94
CA ALA A 160 -13.94 -2.87 2.94
C ALA A 160 -14.40 -4.30 2.60
N VAL A 161 -15.66 -4.45 2.10
CA VAL A 161 -16.16 -5.73 1.58
C VAL A 161 -15.29 -6.23 0.44
N SER A 162 -14.93 -5.37 -0.52
CA SER A 162 -14.10 -5.77 -1.65
C SER A 162 -12.71 -6.25 -1.23
N LYS A 163 -12.09 -5.59 -0.24
CA LYS A 163 -10.80 -5.99 0.30
C LYS A 163 -10.87 -7.34 1.04
N LEU A 164 -11.90 -7.53 1.86
CA LEU A 164 -12.13 -8.80 2.55
C LEU A 164 -12.39 -9.95 1.56
N THR A 165 -13.17 -9.70 0.50
CA THR A 165 -13.41 -10.70 -0.55
C THR A 165 -12.11 -11.12 -1.23
N GLY A 166 -11.19 -10.17 -1.50
CA GLY A 166 -9.86 -10.46 -2.02
C GLY A 166 -9.03 -11.36 -1.09
N GLU A 167 -9.09 -11.16 0.23
CA GLU A 167 -8.43 -12.05 1.21
C GLU A 167 -8.97 -13.49 1.12
N TYR A 168 -10.30 -13.64 1.00
CA TYR A 168 -10.92 -14.96 0.85
C TYR A 168 -10.54 -15.63 -0.48
N TYR A 169 -10.50 -14.90 -1.59
CA TYR A 169 -10.00 -15.45 -2.86
C TYR A 169 -8.53 -15.85 -2.76
N CYS A 170 -7.67 -15.05 -2.16
CA CYS A 170 -6.28 -15.39 -1.91
C CYS A 170 -6.15 -16.72 -1.15
N LYS A 171 -6.92 -16.88 -0.06
CA LYS A 171 -6.94 -18.12 0.72
C LYS A 171 -7.38 -19.31 -0.12
N VAL A 172 -8.52 -19.20 -0.81
CA VAL A 172 -9.09 -20.29 -1.62
C VAL A 172 -8.17 -20.69 -2.76
N VAL A 173 -7.56 -19.73 -3.44
CA VAL A 173 -6.62 -20.01 -4.55
C VAL A 173 -5.36 -20.70 -4.03
N THR A 174 -4.87 -20.34 -2.84
CA THR A 174 -3.75 -21.03 -2.21
C THR A 174 -4.12 -22.49 -1.88
N GLU A 175 -5.29 -22.74 -1.33
CA GLU A 175 -5.72 -24.08 -0.90
C GLU A 175 -6.06 -24.99 -2.08
N ILE A 176 -6.69 -24.47 -3.16
CA ILE A 176 -7.19 -25.28 -4.27
C ILE A 176 -6.18 -25.39 -5.41
N TYR A 177 -5.50 -24.28 -5.74
CA TYR A 177 -4.62 -24.22 -6.92
C TYR A 177 -3.13 -24.20 -6.55
N GLY A 178 -2.78 -24.14 -5.26
CA GLY A 178 -1.39 -24.15 -4.80
C GLY A 178 -0.62 -22.85 -5.04
N LEU A 179 -1.26 -21.80 -5.57
CA LEU A 179 -0.65 -20.49 -5.73
C LEU A 179 -0.44 -19.84 -4.33
N LYS A 180 0.81 -19.61 -3.94
CA LYS A 180 1.08 -18.94 -2.67
C LYS A 180 0.59 -17.50 -2.70
N THR A 181 -0.19 -17.11 -1.69
CA THR A 181 -0.66 -15.74 -1.53
C THR A 181 -0.42 -15.21 -0.12
N THR A 182 -0.18 -13.91 -0.01
CA THR A 182 -0.11 -13.19 1.26
C THR A 182 -0.91 -11.91 1.16
N SER A 183 -1.83 -11.70 2.09
CA SER A 183 -2.66 -10.50 2.17
C SER A 183 -2.12 -9.58 3.27
N LEU A 184 -1.83 -8.34 2.93
CA LEU A 184 -1.29 -7.34 3.86
C LEU A 184 -2.38 -6.31 4.17
N ARG A 185 -2.86 -6.28 5.43
CA ARG A 185 -3.81 -5.28 5.92
C ARG A 185 -3.06 -4.01 6.29
N TYR A 186 -2.99 -3.06 5.36
CA TYR A 186 -2.32 -1.79 5.60
C TYR A 186 -3.11 -0.89 6.55
N PHE A 187 -2.39 -0.23 7.47
CA PHE A 187 -2.91 0.79 8.38
C PHE A 187 -2.40 2.16 7.95
N ASN A 188 -3.31 3.07 7.64
CA ASN A 188 -3.10 4.51 7.35
C ASN A 188 -1.74 4.86 6.72
N VAL A 189 -1.47 4.32 5.54
CA VAL A 189 -0.19 4.52 4.83
C VAL A 189 -0.05 5.98 4.40
N TYR A 190 1.15 6.54 4.58
CA TYR A 190 1.52 7.88 4.15
C TYR A 190 2.94 7.92 3.59
N GLY A 191 3.26 8.93 2.79
CA GLY A 191 4.60 9.10 2.23
C GLY A 191 4.64 9.84 0.90
N PRO A 192 5.83 9.93 0.27
CA PRO A 192 6.04 10.46 -1.06
C PRO A 192 5.13 9.85 -2.12
N ARG A 193 4.74 10.60 -3.14
CA ARG A 193 3.84 10.21 -4.24
C ARG A 193 2.38 10.00 -3.85
N GLN A 194 1.99 10.36 -2.64
CA GLN A 194 0.60 10.37 -2.23
C GLN A 194 -0.09 11.64 -2.71
N ASP A 195 -1.15 11.51 -3.54
CA ASP A 195 -1.83 12.64 -4.18
C ASP A 195 -2.61 13.51 -3.17
N PRO A 196 -2.23 14.78 -2.97
CA PRO A 196 -2.96 15.70 -2.11
C PRO A 196 -4.24 16.25 -2.75
N SER A 197 -4.31 16.25 -4.08
CA SER A 197 -5.38 16.92 -4.85
C SER A 197 -6.66 16.09 -4.95
N SER A 198 -6.62 14.82 -4.56
CA SER A 198 -7.81 13.98 -4.57
C SER A 198 -8.87 14.53 -3.60
N GLU A 199 -10.12 14.60 -4.04
CA GLU A 199 -11.27 14.91 -3.17
C GLU A 199 -11.28 14.03 -1.90
N TYR A 200 -10.80 12.79 -2.04
CA TYR A 200 -10.70 11.78 -0.99
C TYR A 200 -9.28 11.63 -0.44
N ALA A 201 -8.43 12.65 -0.59
CA ALA A 201 -7.07 12.60 -0.07
C ALA A 201 -7.04 12.33 1.44
N ALA A 202 -6.07 11.53 1.87
CA ALA A 202 -5.84 11.20 3.27
C ALA A 202 -5.47 12.47 4.09
N VAL A 203 -5.52 12.34 5.40
CA VAL A 203 -5.31 13.47 6.33
C VAL A 203 -3.91 14.10 6.20
N ILE A 204 -2.86 13.27 6.09
CA ILE A 204 -1.46 13.75 6.05
C ILE A 204 -1.18 14.65 4.84
N PRO A 205 -1.48 14.26 3.58
CA PRO A 205 -1.30 15.14 2.43
C PRO A 205 -2.03 16.48 2.58
N LYS A 206 -3.27 16.46 3.09
CA LYS A 206 -4.06 17.67 3.30
C LYS A 206 -3.43 18.59 4.35
N PHE A 207 -2.93 18.03 5.45
CA PHE A 207 -2.29 18.81 6.50
C PHE A 207 -0.95 19.39 6.04
N ILE A 208 -0.16 18.62 5.28
CA ILE A 208 1.10 19.13 4.71
C ILE A 208 0.83 20.29 3.77
N THR A 209 -0.11 20.17 2.84
CA THR A 209 -0.47 21.25 1.90
C THR A 209 -0.86 22.52 2.70
N LYS A 210 -1.77 22.39 3.69
CA LYS A 210 -2.18 23.52 4.51
C LYS A 210 -1.03 24.15 5.29
N ALA A 211 -0.16 23.34 5.90
CA ALA A 211 0.97 23.85 6.66
C ALA A 211 1.99 24.59 5.77
N LEU A 212 2.26 24.09 4.55
CA LEU A 212 3.13 24.75 3.58
C LEU A 212 2.53 26.07 3.08
N ASP A 213 1.20 26.13 2.90
CA ASP A 213 0.45 27.35 2.54
C ASP A 213 0.29 28.32 3.73
N ARG A 214 0.80 27.98 4.93
CA ARG A 214 0.65 28.73 6.19
C ARG A 214 -0.80 28.88 6.63
N GLU A 215 -1.63 27.90 6.30
CA GLU A 215 -3.05 27.82 6.65
C GLU A 215 -3.28 26.77 7.73
N SER A 216 -4.33 26.98 8.56
CA SER A 216 -4.71 26.03 9.61
C SER A 216 -5.18 24.70 9.03
N PRO A 217 -4.62 23.55 9.44
CA PRO A 217 -5.20 22.24 9.17
C PRO A 217 -6.65 22.16 9.70
N ILE A 218 -7.54 21.54 8.90
CA ILE A 218 -8.94 21.35 9.28
C ILE A 218 -9.11 19.97 9.90
N ILE A 219 -9.50 19.96 11.18
CA ILE A 219 -9.72 18.76 11.99
C ILE A 219 -11.23 18.55 12.18
N TYR A 220 -11.70 17.35 11.85
CA TYR A 220 -13.09 16.96 12.06
C TYR A 220 -13.27 16.40 13.48
N GLY A 221 -14.18 16.98 14.26
CA GLY A 221 -14.38 16.64 15.67
C GLY A 221 -13.35 17.32 16.60
N ASP A 222 -13.09 16.66 17.73
CA ASP A 222 -12.19 17.15 18.79
C ASP A 222 -10.70 16.88 18.50
N GLY A 223 -10.38 16.10 17.45
CA GLY A 223 -9.02 15.74 17.10
C GLY A 223 -8.39 14.65 17.98
N GLU A 224 -9.12 14.11 18.96
CA GLU A 224 -8.66 13.04 19.85
C GLU A 224 -8.78 11.64 19.25
N GLN A 225 -9.39 11.51 18.06
CA GLN A 225 -9.37 10.26 17.33
C GLN A 225 -7.95 9.88 16.95
N THR A 226 -7.59 8.60 17.14
CA THR A 226 -6.21 8.14 16.93
C THR A 226 -6.07 7.21 15.74
N ARG A 227 -4.94 7.29 15.06
CA ARG A 227 -4.58 6.42 13.94
C ARG A 227 -3.18 5.85 14.14
N ASP A 228 -3.01 4.62 13.64
CA ASP A 228 -1.71 4.00 13.44
C ASP A 228 -1.25 4.37 12.02
N PHE A 229 -0.29 5.29 11.92
CA PHE A 229 0.26 5.75 10.65
C PHE A 229 1.48 4.93 10.27
N THR A 230 1.51 4.44 9.03
CA THR A 230 2.58 3.58 8.51
C THR A 230 3.29 4.29 7.36
N PHE A 231 4.59 4.49 7.48
CA PHE A 231 5.35 5.11 6.40
C PHE A 231 5.44 4.17 5.18
N VAL A 232 5.35 4.71 3.98
CA VAL A 232 5.27 3.91 2.74
C VAL A 232 6.47 3.00 2.53
N LYS A 233 7.68 3.40 2.95
CA LYS A 233 8.87 2.53 2.84
C LYS A 233 8.79 1.30 3.75
N ASP A 234 8.14 1.39 4.91
CA ASP A 234 7.86 0.21 5.74
C ASP A 234 6.85 -0.72 5.06
N VAL A 235 5.84 -0.16 4.38
CA VAL A 235 4.89 -0.94 3.57
C VAL A 235 5.59 -1.62 2.39
N VAL A 236 6.50 -0.94 1.71
CA VAL A 236 7.35 -1.50 0.65
C VAL A 236 8.18 -2.66 1.19
N SER A 237 8.86 -2.47 2.31
CA SER A 237 9.63 -3.53 3.00
C SER A 237 8.75 -4.73 3.34
N ALA A 238 7.54 -4.51 3.88
CA ALA A 238 6.59 -5.58 4.19
C ALA A 238 6.18 -6.38 2.94
N ASN A 239 5.94 -5.73 1.81
CA ASN A 239 5.63 -6.40 0.54
C ASN A 239 6.79 -7.30 0.08
N ILE A 240 8.02 -6.80 0.13
CA ILE A 240 9.22 -7.54 -0.28
C ILE A 240 9.45 -8.74 0.65
N LEU A 241 9.34 -8.54 1.96
CA LEU A 241 9.46 -9.61 2.95
C LEU A 241 8.39 -10.68 2.73
N ALA A 242 7.13 -10.27 2.51
CA ALA A 242 6.04 -11.18 2.21
C ALA A 242 6.28 -11.96 0.92
N ALA A 243 6.80 -11.35 -0.14
CA ALA A 243 7.09 -12.02 -1.41
C ALA A 243 8.22 -13.05 -1.26
N LYS A 244 9.27 -12.74 -0.50
CA LYS A 244 10.44 -13.61 -0.26
C LYS A 244 10.14 -14.73 0.74
N SER A 245 9.18 -14.55 1.65
CA SER A 245 8.79 -15.57 2.64
C SER A 245 8.10 -16.76 1.97
N SER A 246 8.28 -17.97 2.51
CA SER A 246 7.50 -19.16 2.14
C SER A 246 6.08 -19.15 2.71
N GLU A 247 5.83 -18.32 3.72
CA GLU A 247 4.60 -18.28 4.49
C GLU A 247 3.45 -17.61 3.72
N THR A 248 2.24 -18.06 3.99
CA THR A 248 0.99 -17.55 3.39
C THR A 248 0.08 -17.04 4.50
N GLY A 249 -0.97 -16.31 4.12
CA GLY A 249 -1.98 -15.84 5.07
C GLY A 249 -2.13 -14.34 5.11
N ILE A 250 -2.65 -13.84 6.23
CA ILE A 250 -3.01 -12.44 6.43
C ILE A 250 -2.09 -11.86 7.50
N PHE A 251 -1.60 -10.63 7.26
CA PHE A 251 -0.73 -9.91 8.20
C PHE A 251 -1.12 -8.45 8.29
N ASN A 252 -1.17 -7.91 9.51
CA ASN A 252 -1.29 -6.49 9.75
C ASN A 252 0.04 -5.79 9.48
N ILE A 253 -0.02 -4.68 8.75
CA ILE A 253 1.13 -3.82 8.46
C ILE A 253 0.81 -2.43 8.97
N GLY A 254 1.39 -2.09 10.10
CA GLY A 254 1.20 -0.85 10.87
C GLY A 254 2.51 -0.33 11.43
N GLY A 255 2.50 0.88 11.98
CA GLY A 255 3.62 1.44 12.75
C GLY A 255 3.67 0.90 14.20
N GLY A 256 2.61 0.22 14.66
CA GLY A 256 2.50 -0.30 16.02
C GLY A 256 2.34 0.80 17.09
N LYS A 257 2.08 2.02 16.68
CA LYS A 257 1.86 3.18 17.55
C LYS A 257 0.68 4.01 17.03
N ARG A 258 -0.10 4.53 17.94
CA ARG A 258 -1.20 5.42 17.59
C ARG A 258 -0.87 6.87 17.95
N VAL A 259 -1.31 7.78 17.10
CA VAL A 259 -1.13 9.23 17.26
C VAL A 259 -2.49 9.88 17.08
N SER A 260 -2.82 10.90 17.89
CA SER A 260 -4.04 11.68 17.72
C SER A 260 -3.95 12.57 16.47
N ILE A 261 -5.08 12.99 15.94
CA ILE A 261 -5.09 13.89 14.77
C ILE A 261 -4.57 15.27 15.17
N ASN A 262 -4.75 15.70 16.45
CA ASN A 262 -4.16 16.93 16.98
C ASN A 262 -2.62 16.84 16.98
N GLU A 263 -2.04 15.80 17.60
CA GLU A 263 -0.58 15.57 17.62
C GLU A 263 0.01 15.49 16.21
N LEU A 264 -0.69 14.82 15.27
CA LEU A 264 -0.27 14.77 13.89
C LEU A 264 -0.19 16.15 13.25
N ALA A 265 -1.23 16.97 13.41
CA ALA A 265 -1.29 18.31 12.83
C ALA A 265 -0.18 19.21 13.38
N GLU A 266 0.03 19.22 14.71
CA GLU A 266 1.10 19.96 15.37
C GLU A 266 2.49 19.51 14.87
N THR A 267 2.70 18.20 14.74
CA THR A 267 3.95 17.63 14.24
C THR A 267 4.21 18.08 12.79
N ILE A 268 3.19 18.07 11.92
CA ILE A 268 3.31 18.50 10.52
C ILE A 268 3.60 20.01 10.44
N ILE A 269 2.90 20.85 11.21
CA ILE A 269 3.14 22.30 11.27
C ILE A 269 4.59 22.57 11.65
N LYS A 270 5.08 21.91 12.72
CA LYS A 270 6.47 22.06 13.16
C LYS A 270 7.47 21.57 12.10
N ALA A 271 7.21 20.41 11.46
CA ALA A 271 8.09 19.82 10.46
C ALA A 271 8.09 20.59 9.13
N SER A 272 7.03 21.35 8.82
CA SER A 272 6.94 22.15 7.58
C SER A 272 8.02 23.24 7.47
N GLY A 273 8.60 23.66 8.60
CA GLY A 273 9.68 24.65 8.64
C GLY A 273 9.26 26.07 8.21
N THR A 274 7.98 26.34 8.05
CA THR A 274 7.48 27.66 7.57
C THR A 274 7.67 28.78 8.58
N GLY A 275 8.03 28.46 9.82
CA GLY A 275 8.22 29.43 10.92
C GLY A 275 6.91 30.09 11.39
N THR A 276 5.78 29.58 10.92
CA THR A 276 4.44 30.10 11.26
C THR A 276 3.66 29.00 11.97
N ASP A 277 3.00 29.36 13.07
CA ASP A 277 1.99 28.47 13.68
C ASP A 277 0.59 29.00 13.33
N PRO A 278 -0.08 28.41 12.34
CA PRO A 278 -1.41 28.86 11.92
C PRO A 278 -2.51 28.40 12.91
N GLY A 279 -2.17 27.62 13.94
CA GLY A 279 -3.12 26.98 14.83
C GLY A 279 -3.87 25.83 14.16
N LEU A 280 -4.88 25.29 14.86
CA LEU A 280 -5.74 24.20 14.39
C LEU A 280 -7.18 24.68 14.25
N THR A 281 -7.86 24.30 13.17
CA THR A 281 -9.28 24.61 12.96
C THR A 281 -10.13 23.35 13.13
N HIS A 282 -10.96 23.30 14.18
CA HIS A 282 -11.88 22.20 14.42
C HIS A 282 -13.25 22.49 13.80
N VAL A 283 -13.83 21.49 13.15
CA VAL A 283 -15.15 21.53 12.52
C VAL A 283 -15.99 20.33 12.98
N GLU A 284 -17.27 20.28 12.61
CA GLU A 284 -18.17 19.17 12.97
C GLU A 284 -17.58 17.79 12.62
N PRO A 285 -17.81 16.77 13.46
CA PRO A 285 -17.34 15.40 13.21
C PRO A 285 -17.88 14.85 11.90
N ARG A 286 -17.16 13.90 11.32
CA ARG A 286 -17.66 13.13 10.16
C ARG A 286 -18.44 11.91 10.63
N ASP A 287 -19.58 11.67 10.00
CA ASP A 287 -20.33 10.43 10.22
C ASP A 287 -19.52 9.21 9.75
N GLY A 288 -19.50 8.16 10.60
CA GLY A 288 -18.86 6.89 10.28
C GLY A 288 -17.32 6.90 10.38
N ASP A 289 -16.70 7.94 10.96
CA ASP A 289 -15.26 7.93 11.22
C ASP A 289 -14.93 7.00 12.39
N VAL A 290 -14.01 6.05 12.15
CA VAL A 290 -13.52 5.12 13.19
C VAL A 290 -12.76 5.91 14.25
N LYS A 291 -13.15 5.79 15.52
CA LYS A 291 -12.58 6.61 16.60
C LYS A 291 -11.10 6.29 16.83
N HIS A 292 -10.71 5.01 16.89
CA HIS A 292 -9.35 4.60 17.19
C HIS A 292 -8.90 3.44 16.31
N SER A 293 -7.62 3.48 15.86
CA SER A 293 -6.99 2.43 15.08
C SER A 293 -5.57 2.17 15.58
N LEU A 294 -5.25 0.90 15.82
CA LEU A 294 -3.93 0.41 16.23
C LEU A 294 -3.76 -1.02 15.73
N ALA A 295 -2.68 -1.32 15.03
CA ALA A 295 -2.35 -2.66 14.58
C ALA A 295 -1.62 -3.46 15.68
N ASP A 296 -1.99 -4.72 15.87
CA ASP A 296 -1.05 -5.71 16.37
C ASP A 296 -0.23 -6.22 15.17
N ILE A 297 1.08 -6.00 15.21
CA ILE A 297 2.01 -6.41 14.15
C ILE A 297 2.85 -7.63 14.54
N SER A 298 2.60 -8.23 15.71
CA SER A 298 3.40 -9.33 16.27
C SER A 298 3.47 -10.53 15.33
N ARG A 299 2.37 -10.81 14.63
CA ARG A 299 2.29 -11.88 13.63
C ARG A 299 3.19 -11.60 12.43
N ALA A 300 3.17 -10.39 11.89
CA ALA A 300 4.03 -9.98 10.78
C ALA A 300 5.51 -9.98 11.21
N GLU A 301 5.80 -9.52 12.43
CA GLU A 301 7.14 -9.51 12.99
C GLU A 301 7.71 -10.94 13.13
N SER A 302 6.95 -11.85 13.73
CA SER A 302 7.43 -13.21 14.03
C SER A 302 7.52 -14.12 12.81
N ILE A 303 6.62 -13.93 11.80
CA ILE A 303 6.48 -14.88 10.68
C ILE A 303 7.20 -14.38 9.43
N ILE A 304 7.05 -13.13 9.06
CA ILE A 304 7.68 -12.57 7.86
C ILE A 304 8.85 -11.62 8.15
N GLY A 305 9.17 -11.39 9.43
CA GLY A 305 10.28 -10.54 9.85
C GLY A 305 10.02 -9.03 9.70
N TYR A 306 8.75 -8.62 9.56
CA TYR A 306 8.40 -7.21 9.40
C TYR A 306 8.67 -6.42 10.69
N LYS A 307 9.39 -5.32 10.55
CA LYS A 307 9.60 -4.33 11.62
C LYS A 307 9.52 -2.93 11.01
N PRO A 308 8.62 -2.08 11.50
CA PRO A 308 8.63 -0.68 11.08
C PRO A 308 9.95 -0.03 11.51
N SER A 309 10.64 0.61 10.57
CA SER A 309 11.96 1.21 10.77
C SER A 309 11.92 2.73 10.84
N TYR A 310 10.80 3.33 10.45
CA TYR A 310 10.61 4.77 10.43
C TYR A 310 9.76 5.24 11.61
N THR A 311 10.22 6.30 12.29
CA THR A 311 9.36 7.05 13.20
C THR A 311 8.39 7.93 12.40
N LEU A 312 7.33 8.43 13.04
CA LEU A 312 6.43 9.39 12.39
C LEU A 312 7.19 10.64 11.92
N ASP A 313 8.10 11.15 12.74
CA ASP A 313 8.91 12.35 12.43
C ASP A 313 9.80 12.11 11.20
N ASP A 314 10.48 10.96 11.11
CA ASP A 314 11.34 10.62 9.97
C ASP A 314 10.51 10.51 8.68
N GLY A 315 9.40 9.78 8.72
CA GLY A 315 8.54 9.64 7.56
C GLY A 315 7.86 10.94 7.13
N LEU A 316 7.46 11.80 8.08
CA LEU A 316 6.90 13.11 7.77
C LEU A 316 7.95 14.04 7.15
N LYS A 317 9.20 14.01 7.63
CA LYS A 317 10.30 14.81 7.05
C LYS A 317 10.53 14.45 5.59
N GLU A 318 10.60 13.15 5.25
CA GLU A 318 10.76 12.70 3.86
C GLU A 318 9.52 13.07 3.01
N THR A 319 8.32 12.91 3.59
CA THR A 319 7.07 13.22 2.89
C THR A 319 6.99 14.70 2.56
N ILE A 320 7.25 15.59 3.54
CA ILE A 320 7.23 17.05 3.35
C ILE A 320 8.29 17.46 2.33
N GLY A 321 9.50 16.87 2.39
CA GLY A 321 10.56 17.11 1.41
C GLY A 321 10.05 16.89 -0.02
N TRP A 322 9.38 15.78 -0.27
CA TRP A 322 8.81 15.48 -1.59
C TRP A 322 7.71 16.45 -2.03
N PHE A 323 6.93 17.03 -1.09
CA PHE A 323 5.89 18.03 -1.41
C PHE A 323 6.46 19.40 -1.76
N ILE A 324 7.73 19.68 -1.39
CA ILE A 324 8.40 20.97 -1.65
C ILE A 324 9.14 20.95 -3.01
N GLU A 325 9.58 19.76 -3.46
CA GLU A 325 10.21 19.55 -4.77
C GLU A 325 9.21 19.69 -5.92
#